data_4d29962a9b8a32f37b6db401830944d2
#
_entry.id   4d29962a9b8a32f37b6db401830944d2
#
_cell.length_a   1.000
_cell.length_b   1.000
_cell.length_c   1.000
_cell.angle_alpha   90.00
_cell.angle_beta   90.00
_cell.angle_gamma   90.00
#
_symmetry.space_group_name_H-M   'P 1'
#
loop_
_entity.id
_entity.type
_entity.pdbx_description
1 polymer ?
#
loop_
_entity_poly.entity_id
_entity_poly.type
_entity_poly.pdbx_seq_one_letter_code
_entity_poly.pdbx_strand_id
1 'polypeptide(L)'
;MAGAVVASTVTFPKPPQLRAARRAKQSVIKFVILFVTLAFLFVPLLAMLIFTLRHPLSGRWSAAPWIAIFTGNGESLGADLTVLWQGVGTSLVLSAVTVVIMLLLLVPTMVIVHIRSKALERAIEWVATLPLTIPAIVLVVGLGPIYRWLSADVLSTNPIWLCFAYVILVMPFAFRAIAVGLNSIDVKTLVEASRSLGASWPKVFFKVIIPNLWQSILSASFISIAVVLGEYTVASLLGRMNLQVALYQLGQSNSQISTAMSLLALLFGVVLLVALDLISDAMRKSKEGK
;
A
#
# COMPACT_ATOMS: atom_id res chain seq x y z
N MET A 1 -62.05 -52.98 24.94
CA MET A 1 -60.91 -52.50 25.74
C MET A 1 -59.98 -51.67 24.82
N ALA A 2 -60.10 -50.34 24.90
CA ALA A 2 -59.31 -49.43 24.12
C ALA A 2 -58.19 -48.87 25.03
N GLY A 3 -56.93 -49.22 24.71
CA GLY A 3 -55.76 -48.72 25.43
C GLY A 3 -55.38 -47.30 24.96
N ALA A 4 -55.56 -46.35 25.86
CA ALA A 4 -55.05 -44.96 25.60
C ALA A 4 -53.55 -44.92 25.64
N VAL A 5 -52.92 -44.63 24.47
CA VAL A 5 -51.51 -44.32 24.39
C VAL A 5 -51.29 -42.85 24.85
N VAL A 6 -50.77 -42.74 26.08
CA VAL A 6 -50.37 -41.46 26.63
C VAL A 6 -49.10 -40.98 25.85
N ALA A 7 -49.26 -40.00 24.94
CA ALA A 7 -48.16 -39.33 24.29
C ALA A 7 -47.44 -38.48 25.33
N SER A 8 -46.27 -38.94 25.80
CA SER A 8 -45.37 -38.15 26.62
C SER A 8 -44.76 -37.04 25.74
N THR A 9 -45.23 -35.82 25.94
CA THR A 9 -44.62 -34.62 25.33
C THR A 9 -43.20 -34.42 25.88
N VAL A 10 -42.19 -34.78 25.08
CA VAL A 10 -40.81 -34.48 25.37
C VAL A 10 -40.65 -32.98 25.27
N THR A 11 -40.66 -32.27 26.38
CA THR A 11 -40.33 -30.87 26.47
C THR A 11 -38.82 -30.72 26.35
N PHE A 12 -38.36 -30.33 25.15
CA PHE A 12 -36.97 -29.94 25.00
C PHE A 12 -36.68 -28.68 25.85
N PRO A 13 -35.63 -28.70 26.69
CA PRO A 13 -35.30 -27.55 27.50
C PRO A 13 -34.95 -26.37 26.58
N LYS A 14 -35.54 -25.19 26.81
CA LYS A 14 -35.19 -23.93 26.11
C LYS A 14 -33.68 -23.78 26.12
N PRO A 15 -33.05 -23.40 24.97
CA PRO A 15 -31.60 -23.20 24.90
C PRO A 15 -31.18 -22.11 25.88
N PRO A 16 -30.21 -22.39 26.74
CA PRO A 16 -30.06 -21.67 27.98
C PRO A 16 -29.46 -20.27 27.75
N GLN A 17 -29.77 -19.39 28.70
CA GLN A 17 -29.14 -18.07 28.92
C GLN A 17 -27.58 -18.07 28.86
N LEU A 18 -26.96 -19.23 28.96
CA LEU A 18 -25.53 -19.47 28.78
C LEU A 18 -24.96 -19.01 27.39
N ARG A 19 -25.76 -19.09 26.32
CA ARG A 19 -25.35 -18.61 24.99
C ARG A 19 -25.35 -17.08 24.92
N ALA A 20 -26.28 -16.40 25.58
CA ALA A 20 -26.36 -14.96 25.67
C ALA A 20 -25.18 -14.40 26.51
N ALA A 21 -24.91 -15.00 27.67
CA ALA A 21 -23.80 -14.63 28.53
C ALA A 21 -22.42 -14.87 27.85
N ARG A 22 -22.27 -16.00 27.12
CA ARG A 22 -21.06 -16.25 26.31
C ARG A 22 -20.90 -15.23 25.17
N ARG A 23 -21.97 -14.87 24.47
CA ARG A 23 -21.93 -13.83 23.41
C ARG A 23 -21.61 -12.48 23.99
N ALA A 24 -22.19 -12.08 25.12
CA ALA A 24 -21.86 -10.82 25.81
C ALA A 24 -20.38 -10.78 26.24
N LYS A 25 -19.87 -11.86 26.86
CA LYS A 25 -18.45 -11.96 27.24
C LYS A 25 -17.52 -11.90 26.02
N GLN A 26 -17.87 -12.58 24.93
CA GLN A 26 -17.12 -12.54 23.67
C GLN A 26 -17.16 -11.13 23.02
N SER A 27 -18.30 -10.42 23.11
CA SER A 27 -18.42 -9.05 22.63
C SER A 27 -17.55 -8.09 23.44
N VAL A 28 -17.54 -8.21 24.77
CA VAL A 28 -16.68 -7.40 25.64
C VAL A 28 -15.20 -7.66 25.33
N ILE A 29 -14.78 -8.92 25.20
CA ILE A 29 -13.39 -9.25 24.85
C ILE A 29 -13.00 -8.67 23.49
N LYS A 30 -13.88 -8.79 22.47
CA LYS A 30 -13.64 -8.19 21.15
C LYS A 30 -13.50 -6.68 21.22
N PHE A 31 -14.36 -6.02 22.01
CA PHE A 31 -14.33 -4.57 22.19
C PHE A 31 -13.05 -4.12 22.92
N VAL A 32 -12.63 -4.84 23.96
CA VAL A 32 -11.39 -4.57 24.68
C VAL A 32 -10.19 -4.74 23.77
N ILE A 33 -10.11 -5.83 22.99
CA ILE A 33 -9.03 -6.05 22.04
C ILE A 33 -9.01 -4.94 21.01
N LEU A 34 -10.16 -4.60 20.42
CA LEU A 34 -10.26 -3.51 19.44
C LEU A 34 -9.81 -2.17 20.04
N PHE A 35 -10.28 -1.84 21.25
CA PHE A 35 -9.91 -0.61 21.95
C PHE A 35 -8.40 -0.54 22.24
N VAL A 36 -7.82 -1.62 22.76
CA VAL A 36 -6.37 -1.69 23.04
C VAL A 36 -5.57 -1.55 21.74
N THR A 37 -5.99 -2.22 20.66
CA THR A 37 -5.33 -2.12 19.35
C THR A 37 -5.42 -0.70 18.79
N LEU A 38 -6.61 -0.08 18.85
CA LEU A 38 -6.78 1.30 18.41
C LEU A 38 -5.96 2.27 19.27
N ALA A 39 -6.00 2.12 20.59
CA ALA A 39 -5.19 2.97 21.48
C ALA A 39 -3.69 2.82 21.18
N PHE A 40 -3.20 1.60 20.98
CA PHE A 40 -1.81 1.35 20.62
C PHE A 40 -1.40 2.04 19.30
N LEU A 41 -2.31 2.11 18.33
CA LEU A 41 -2.06 2.79 17.05
C LEU A 41 -2.21 4.31 17.15
N PHE A 42 -3.22 4.80 17.87
CA PHE A 42 -3.52 6.24 17.91
C PHE A 42 -2.70 7.02 18.94
N VAL A 43 -2.30 6.41 20.06
CA VAL A 43 -1.51 7.10 21.09
C VAL A 43 -0.20 7.67 20.56
N PRO A 44 0.62 6.92 19.78
CA PRO A 44 1.83 7.49 19.16
C PRO A 44 1.53 8.65 18.21
N LEU A 45 0.46 8.55 17.40
CA LEU A 45 0.08 9.62 16.46
C LEU A 45 -0.35 10.90 17.22
N LEU A 46 -1.10 10.75 18.29
CA LEU A 46 -1.46 11.86 19.17
C LEU A 46 -0.22 12.47 19.84
N ALA A 47 0.71 11.63 20.28
CA ALA A 47 1.98 12.11 20.86
C ALA A 47 2.79 12.90 19.83
N MET A 48 2.89 12.43 18.58
CA MET A 48 3.53 13.16 17.48
C MET A 48 2.81 14.50 17.22
N LEU A 49 1.48 14.52 17.18
CA LEU A 49 0.70 15.73 16.98
C LEU A 49 0.94 16.75 18.11
N ILE A 50 0.90 16.31 19.37
CA ILE A 50 1.19 17.16 20.52
C ILE A 50 2.63 17.69 20.46
N PHE A 51 3.59 16.86 20.06
CA PHE A 51 5.00 17.27 19.89
C PHE A 51 5.13 18.40 18.85
N THR A 52 4.40 18.32 17.74
CA THR A 52 4.45 19.36 16.68
C THR A 52 3.76 20.67 17.08
N LEU A 53 2.85 20.62 18.03
CA LEU A 53 2.09 21.78 18.52
C LEU A 53 2.65 22.38 19.81
N ARG A 54 3.62 21.75 20.47
CA ARG A 54 4.18 22.21 21.74
C ARG A 54 5.65 22.58 21.56
N HIS A 55 5.98 23.85 21.83
CA HIS A 55 7.36 24.33 21.73
C HIS A 55 8.27 23.60 22.73
N PRO A 56 9.40 22.98 22.28
CA PRO A 56 10.18 22.08 23.11
C PRO A 56 10.76 22.72 24.35
N LEU A 57 11.20 23.98 24.27
CA LEU A 57 11.86 24.70 25.37
C LEU A 57 10.89 25.45 26.29
N SER A 58 9.87 26.10 25.72
CA SER A 58 8.95 26.93 26.50
C SER A 58 7.69 26.21 26.96
N GLY A 59 7.39 25.05 26.41
CA GLY A 59 6.17 24.29 26.67
C GLY A 59 4.87 24.98 26.19
N ARG A 60 4.98 26.12 25.53
CA ARG A 60 3.82 26.87 24.99
C ARG A 60 3.26 26.18 23.75
N TRP A 61 1.96 26.28 23.56
CA TRP A 61 1.31 25.83 22.35
C TRP A 61 1.64 26.77 21.18
N SER A 62 2.07 26.20 20.05
CA SER A 62 2.44 26.92 18.85
C SER A 62 2.13 26.09 17.61
N ALA A 63 1.45 26.68 16.64
CA ALA A 63 1.22 26.09 15.33
C ALA A 63 2.32 26.50 14.31
N ALA A 64 3.41 27.11 14.76
CA ALA A 64 4.46 27.63 13.88
C ALA A 64 5.02 26.58 12.90
N PRO A 65 5.28 25.30 13.26
CA PRO A 65 5.75 24.30 12.32
C PRO A 65 4.76 24.05 11.17
N TRP A 66 3.47 24.02 11.47
CA TRP A 66 2.40 23.83 10.49
C TRP A 66 2.27 25.03 9.56
N ILE A 67 2.27 26.25 10.13
CA ILE A 67 2.22 27.48 9.35
C ILE A 67 3.43 27.54 8.40
N ALA A 68 4.63 27.23 8.87
CA ALA A 68 5.85 27.22 8.07
C ALA A 68 5.72 26.28 6.86
N ILE A 69 5.19 25.06 7.06
CA ILE A 69 4.99 24.09 5.96
C ILE A 69 4.05 24.66 4.90
N PHE A 70 2.91 25.21 5.30
CA PHE A 70 1.89 25.71 4.34
C PHE A 70 2.26 27.04 3.68
N THR A 71 3.03 27.89 4.36
CA THR A 71 3.52 29.16 3.78
C THR A 71 4.81 29.04 3.02
N GLY A 72 5.51 27.89 3.15
CA GLY A 72 6.84 27.70 2.56
C GLY A 72 7.94 28.49 3.25
N ASN A 73 7.67 29.13 4.38
CA ASN A 73 8.63 29.97 5.09
C ASN A 73 9.08 29.29 6.39
N GLY A 74 10.17 28.57 6.32
CA GLY A 74 10.80 27.87 7.44
C GLY A 74 12.01 28.59 8.05
N GLU A 75 12.46 29.69 7.47
CA GLU A 75 13.69 30.39 7.89
C GLU A 75 13.65 30.85 9.36
N SER A 76 12.52 31.35 9.81
CA SER A 76 12.30 31.74 11.21
C SER A 76 12.45 30.59 12.21
N LEU A 77 12.35 29.36 11.73
CA LEU A 77 12.48 28.13 12.51
C LEU A 77 13.79 27.38 12.20
N GLY A 78 14.68 27.98 11.41
CA GLY A 78 15.96 27.38 11.00
C GLY A 78 15.84 26.19 10.08
N ALA A 79 14.76 26.12 9.28
CA ALA A 79 14.46 25.00 8.39
C ALA A 79 14.42 25.45 6.93
N ASP A 80 15.19 24.76 6.08
CA ASP A 80 15.10 24.90 4.64
C ASP A 80 14.01 23.97 4.08
N LEU A 81 12.86 24.57 3.76
CA LEU A 81 11.72 23.84 3.21
C LEU A 81 11.86 23.55 1.70
N THR A 82 12.84 24.12 1.00
CA THR A 82 13.06 23.83 -0.43
C THR A 82 13.43 22.37 -0.63
N VAL A 83 14.30 21.83 0.23
CA VAL A 83 14.69 20.42 0.25
C VAL A 83 13.47 19.50 0.47
N LEU A 84 12.58 19.92 1.36
CA LEU A 84 11.35 19.17 1.66
C LEU A 84 10.45 19.06 0.42
N TRP A 85 10.12 20.19 -0.20
CA TRP A 85 9.23 20.21 -1.37
C TRP A 85 9.85 19.53 -2.58
N GLN A 86 11.17 19.62 -2.72
CA GLN A 86 11.93 18.85 -3.71
C GLN A 86 11.79 17.34 -3.48
N GLY A 87 11.92 16.90 -2.21
CA GLY A 87 11.73 15.51 -1.82
C GLY A 87 10.31 15.00 -2.09
N VAL A 88 9.29 15.82 -1.81
CA VAL A 88 7.88 15.52 -2.11
C VAL A 88 7.68 15.33 -3.61
N GLY A 89 8.08 16.31 -4.43
CA GLY A 89 7.93 16.25 -5.88
C GLY A 89 8.65 15.04 -6.48
N THR A 90 9.89 14.81 -6.06
CA THR A 90 10.67 13.65 -6.49
C THR A 90 9.98 12.33 -6.14
N SER A 91 9.48 12.17 -4.92
CA SER A 91 8.82 10.93 -4.49
C SER A 91 7.49 10.68 -5.22
N LEU A 92 6.72 11.71 -5.52
CA LEU A 92 5.48 11.57 -6.30
C LEU A 92 5.77 11.11 -7.73
N VAL A 93 6.73 11.76 -8.41
CA VAL A 93 7.14 11.36 -9.76
C VAL A 93 7.71 9.94 -9.76
N LEU A 94 8.58 9.64 -8.80
CA LEU A 94 9.20 8.33 -8.65
C LEU A 94 8.17 7.22 -8.40
N SER A 95 7.15 7.50 -7.56
CA SER A 95 6.04 6.58 -7.33
C SER A 95 5.25 6.32 -8.61
N ALA A 96 4.90 7.37 -9.34
CA ALA A 96 4.16 7.24 -10.59
C ALA A 96 4.93 6.42 -11.63
N VAL A 97 6.21 6.73 -11.85
CA VAL A 97 7.06 6.00 -12.80
C VAL A 97 7.25 4.55 -12.38
N THR A 98 7.51 4.29 -11.10
CA THR A 98 7.66 2.92 -10.56
C THR A 98 6.39 2.10 -10.78
N VAL A 99 5.22 2.67 -10.48
CA VAL A 99 3.92 1.99 -10.69
C VAL A 99 3.70 1.67 -12.17
N VAL A 100 3.95 2.63 -13.06
CA VAL A 100 3.78 2.41 -14.51
C VAL A 100 4.69 1.30 -15.01
N ILE A 101 5.98 1.32 -14.66
CA ILE A 101 6.93 0.28 -15.07
C ILE A 101 6.51 -1.08 -14.49
N MET A 102 6.17 -1.12 -13.19
CA MET A 102 5.73 -2.34 -12.52
C MET A 102 4.50 -2.93 -13.19
N LEU A 103 3.47 -2.13 -13.50
CA LEU A 103 2.25 -2.60 -14.16
C LEU A 103 2.52 -3.10 -15.59
N LEU A 104 3.32 -2.37 -16.36
CA LEU A 104 3.69 -2.75 -17.73
C LEU A 104 4.46 -4.06 -17.79
N LEU A 105 5.29 -4.34 -16.78
CA LEU A 105 6.04 -5.59 -16.71
C LEU A 105 5.19 -6.74 -16.13
N LEU A 106 4.52 -6.46 -15.01
CA LEU A 106 3.93 -7.53 -14.21
C LEU A 106 2.57 -8.00 -14.73
N VAL A 107 1.68 -7.06 -15.12
CA VAL A 107 0.32 -7.43 -15.53
C VAL A 107 0.31 -8.32 -16.77
N PRO A 108 0.98 -7.97 -17.91
CA PRO A 108 1.00 -8.83 -19.08
C PRO A 108 1.67 -10.18 -18.79
N THR A 109 2.78 -10.16 -18.05
CA THR A 109 3.52 -11.37 -17.70
C THR A 109 2.66 -12.33 -16.90
N MET A 110 2.00 -11.85 -15.84
CA MET A 110 1.14 -12.67 -14.99
C MET A 110 -0.08 -13.22 -15.75
N VAL A 111 -0.72 -12.42 -16.60
CA VAL A 111 -1.85 -12.87 -17.42
C VAL A 111 -1.43 -14.00 -18.36
N ILE A 112 -0.31 -13.83 -19.08
CA ILE A 112 0.18 -14.85 -20.03
C ILE A 112 0.54 -16.15 -19.29
N VAL A 113 1.23 -16.02 -18.17
CA VAL A 113 1.69 -17.17 -17.40
C VAL A 113 0.53 -17.91 -16.75
N HIS A 114 -0.45 -17.20 -16.20
CA HIS A 114 -1.64 -17.77 -15.60
C HIS A 114 -2.45 -18.63 -16.59
N ILE A 115 -2.50 -18.21 -17.87
CA ILE A 115 -3.18 -18.96 -18.93
C ILE A 115 -2.37 -20.17 -19.38
N ARG A 116 -1.02 -20.06 -19.41
CA ARG A 116 -0.16 -21.09 -20.04
C ARG A 116 0.18 -22.25 -19.12
N SER A 117 0.60 -22.00 -17.88
CA SER A 117 1.16 -23.06 -17.05
C SER A 117 1.22 -22.69 -15.56
N LYS A 118 0.62 -23.52 -14.73
CA LYS A 118 0.71 -23.43 -13.26
C LYS A 118 2.14 -23.60 -12.72
N ALA A 119 3.01 -24.33 -13.45
CA ALA A 119 4.41 -24.48 -13.05
C ALA A 119 5.17 -23.17 -13.26
N LEU A 120 4.93 -22.49 -14.38
CA LEU A 120 5.55 -21.20 -14.69
C LEU A 120 5.03 -20.10 -13.75
N GLU A 121 3.74 -20.13 -13.39
CA GLU A 121 3.15 -19.23 -12.40
C GLU A 121 3.89 -19.33 -11.06
N ARG A 122 4.12 -20.54 -10.55
CA ARG A 122 4.89 -20.78 -9.33
C ARG A 122 6.35 -20.31 -9.45
N ALA A 123 7.00 -20.52 -10.59
CA ALA A 123 8.37 -20.04 -10.79
C ALA A 123 8.46 -18.50 -10.73
N ILE A 124 7.51 -17.80 -11.35
CA ILE A 124 7.46 -16.33 -11.29
C ILE A 124 7.11 -15.86 -9.89
N GLU A 125 6.21 -16.53 -9.18
CA GLU A 125 5.92 -16.21 -7.77
C GLU A 125 7.19 -16.29 -6.90
N TRP A 126 7.98 -17.34 -7.06
CA TRP A 126 9.26 -17.48 -6.37
C TRP A 126 10.20 -16.30 -6.67
N VAL A 127 10.40 -15.98 -7.95
CA VAL A 127 11.25 -14.86 -8.37
C VAL A 127 10.72 -13.52 -7.84
N ALA A 128 9.42 -13.28 -7.98
CA ALA A 128 8.78 -12.03 -7.53
C ALA A 128 8.85 -11.83 -6.01
N THR A 129 8.91 -12.92 -5.23
CA THR A 129 8.96 -12.85 -3.77
C THR A 129 10.38 -12.85 -3.19
N LEU A 130 11.41 -13.15 -3.98
CA LEU A 130 12.80 -13.12 -3.55
C LEU A 130 13.21 -11.81 -2.82
N PRO A 131 12.82 -10.60 -3.29
CA PRO A 131 13.20 -9.36 -2.63
C PRO A 131 12.74 -9.25 -1.17
N LEU A 132 11.68 -9.97 -0.75
CA LEU A 132 11.25 -9.99 0.65
C LEU A 132 12.22 -10.74 1.58
N THR A 133 13.01 -11.65 1.02
CA THR A 133 13.97 -12.44 1.82
C THR A 133 15.32 -11.74 1.94
N ILE A 134 15.57 -10.73 1.13
CA ILE A 134 16.83 -9.98 1.08
C ILE A 134 16.65 -8.67 1.86
N PRO A 135 17.43 -8.41 2.93
CA PRO A 135 17.41 -7.13 3.60
C PRO A 135 17.71 -5.97 2.62
N ALA A 136 16.97 -4.86 2.72
CA ALA A 136 17.10 -3.73 1.80
C ALA A 136 18.56 -3.21 1.67
N ILE A 137 19.32 -3.22 2.77
CA ILE A 137 20.74 -2.83 2.77
C ILE A 137 21.56 -3.75 1.86
N VAL A 138 21.35 -5.06 1.92
CA VAL A 138 22.07 -6.03 1.09
C VAL A 138 21.72 -5.84 -0.39
N LEU A 139 20.43 -5.59 -0.69
CA LEU A 139 19.98 -5.27 -2.03
C LEU A 139 20.72 -4.03 -2.58
N VAL A 140 20.84 -2.97 -1.78
CA VAL A 140 21.52 -1.72 -2.18
C VAL A 140 23.01 -1.94 -2.40
N VAL A 141 23.68 -2.71 -1.53
CA VAL A 141 25.09 -3.05 -1.69
C VAL A 141 25.31 -3.79 -3.01
N GLY A 142 24.44 -4.73 -3.36
CA GLY A 142 24.46 -5.45 -4.63
C GLY A 142 24.17 -4.56 -5.85
N LEU A 143 23.23 -3.62 -5.73
CA LEU A 143 22.87 -2.68 -6.78
C LEU A 143 23.87 -1.49 -6.93
N GLY A 144 24.63 -1.18 -5.88
CA GLY A 144 25.53 -0.04 -5.85
C GLY A 144 26.52 0.05 -7.02
N PRO A 145 27.23 -1.03 -7.38
CA PRO A 145 28.11 -1.04 -8.56
C PRO A 145 27.36 -0.79 -9.87
N ILE A 146 26.15 -1.37 -10.01
CA ILE A 146 25.30 -1.21 -11.19
C ILE A 146 24.85 0.26 -11.30
N TYR A 147 24.39 0.85 -10.21
CA TYR A 147 23.96 2.25 -10.18
C TYR A 147 25.13 3.23 -10.41
N ARG A 148 26.32 2.87 -9.96
CA ARG A 148 27.53 3.67 -10.18
C ARG A 148 27.91 3.68 -11.65
N TRP A 149 27.98 2.52 -12.29
CA TRP A 149 28.23 2.39 -13.72
C TRP A 149 27.11 3.10 -14.54
N LEU A 150 25.86 2.84 -14.21
CA LEU A 150 24.71 3.42 -14.90
C LEU A 150 24.69 4.96 -14.81
N SER A 151 25.10 5.52 -13.67
CA SER A 151 25.15 6.97 -13.46
C SER A 151 26.34 7.64 -14.16
N ALA A 152 27.44 6.92 -14.37
CA ALA A 152 28.63 7.45 -15.04
C ALA A 152 28.47 7.47 -16.56
N ASP A 153 27.94 6.40 -17.14
CA ASP A 153 28.04 6.16 -18.58
C ASP A 153 26.71 6.26 -19.34
N VAL A 154 25.57 6.04 -18.66
CA VAL A 154 24.27 5.89 -19.34
C VAL A 154 23.20 6.85 -18.82
N LEU A 155 23.06 6.97 -17.49
CA LEU A 155 22.02 7.74 -16.84
C LEU A 155 22.63 8.84 -15.97
N SER A 156 21.87 9.91 -15.78
CA SER A 156 22.27 10.98 -14.86
C SER A 156 22.13 10.56 -13.39
N THR A 157 22.63 11.41 -12.49
CA THR A 157 22.43 11.26 -11.04
C THR A 157 21.00 11.58 -10.57
N ASN A 158 20.06 11.75 -11.49
CA ASN A 158 18.67 12.09 -11.17
C ASN A 158 18.01 10.98 -10.32
N PRO A 159 17.33 11.33 -9.22
CA PRO A 159 16.63 10.35 -8.36
C PRO A 159 15.59 9.47 -9.07
N ILE A 160 15.07 9.90 -10.22
CA ILE A 160 14.06 9.16 -10.97
C ILE A 160 14.52 7.74 -11.34
N TRP A 161 15.82 7.54 -11.52
CA TRP A 161 16.39 6.24 -11.85
C TRP A 161 16.34 5.22 -10.72
N LEU A 162 16.00 5.64 -9.48
CA LEU A 162 15.68 4.72 -8.41
C LEU A 162 14.45 3.86 -8.73
N CYS A 163 13.64 4.24 -9.72
CA CYS A 163 12.46 3.48 -10.14
C CYS A 163 12.78 2.00 -10.42
N PHE A 164 13.94 1.68 -10.97
CA PHE A 164 14.33 0.28 -11.23
C PHE A 164 14.53 -0.53 -9.96
N ALA A 165 15.21 0.05 -8.95
CA ALA A 165 15.33 -0.60 -7.64
C ALA A 165 13.98 -0.70 -6.94
N TYR A 166 13.15 0.32 -7.08
CA TYR A 166 11.84 0.35 -6.44
C TYR A 166 10.86 -0.62 -7.09
N VAL A 167 10.93 -0.85 -8.40
CA VAL A 167 10.17 -1.93 -9.05
C VAL A 167 10.49 -3.27 -8.42
N ILE A 168 11.77 -3.55 -8.13
CA ILE A 168 12.17 -4.79 -7.44
C ILE A 168 11.54 -4.87 -6.04
N LEU A 169 11.56 -3.76 -5.28
CA LEU A 169 11.01 -3.72 -3.92
C LEU A 169 9.47 -3.88 -3.88
N VAL A 170 8.75 -3.29 -4.84
CA VAL A 170 7.29 -3.35 -4.88
C VAL A 170 6.77 -4.65 -5.50
N MET A 171 7.60 -5.34 -6.28
CA MET A 171 7.21 -6.54 -7.04
C MET A 171 6.50 -7.61 -6.20
N PRO A 172 6.95 -7.97 -4.99
CA PRO A 172 6.29 -9.00 -4.18
C PRO A 172 4.86 -8.64 -3.81
N PHE A 173 4.64 -7.38 -3.45
CA PHE A 173 3.34 -6.88 -3.03
C PHE A 173 2.38 -6.76 -4.21
N ALA A 174 2.86 -6.19 -5.31
CA ALA A 174 2.10 -6.05 -6.54
C ALA A 174 1.74 -7.42 -7.14
N PHE A 175 2.68 -8.36 -7.15
CA PHE A 175 2.44 -9.74 -7.58
C PHE A 175 1.26 -10.35 -6.81
N ARG A 176 1.29 -10.30 -5.47
CA ARG A 176 0.21 -10.85 -4.64
C ARG A 176 -1.14 -10.22 -4.91
N ALA A 177 -1.18 -8.89 -5.04
CA ALA A 177 -2.42 -8.17 -5.32
C ALA A 177 -3.03 -8.58 -6.68
N ILE A 178 -2.20 -8.70 -7.73
CA ILE A 178 -2.65 -9.12 -9.06
C ILE A 178 -3.01 -10.61 -9.09
N ALA A 179 -2.25 -11.47 -8.39
CA ALA A 179 -2.53 -12.91 -8.31
C ALA A 179 -3.90 -13.20 -7.68
N VAL A 180 -4.27 -12.45 -6.63
CA VAL A 180 -5.63 -12.54 -6.03
C VAL A 180 -6.71 -12.23 -7.07
N GLY A 181 -6.50 -11.20 -7.90
CA GLY A 181 -7.44 -10.86 -8.97
C GLY A 181 -7.53 -11.92 -10.06
N LEU A 182 -6.40 -12.41 -10.53
CA LEU A 182 -6.37 -13.48 -11.55
C LEU A 182 -7.04 -14.77 -11.06
N ASN A 183 -6.87 -15.11 -9.78
CA ASN A 183 -7.50 -16.28 -9.19
C ASN A 183 -9.00 -16.10 -8.88
N SER A 184 -9.52 -14.87 -8.89
CA SER A 184 -10.94 -14.58 -8.65
C SER A 184 -11.81 -14.69 -9.90
N ILE A 185 -11.21 -14.76 -11.10
CA ILE A 185 -11.89 -14.83 -12.39
C ILE A 185 -11.35 -16.02 -13.21
N ASP A 186 -12.20 -16.63 -14.01
CA ASP A 186 -11.77 -17.63 -14.96
C ASP A 186 -11.22 -16.98 -16.24
N VAL A 187 -9.96 -16.53 -16.15
CA VAL A 187 -9.26 -15.83 -17.24
C VAL A 187 -9.22 -16.69 -18.49
N LYS A 188 -9.03 -18.01 -18.36
CA LYS A 188 -8.91 -18.92 -19.49
C LYS A 188 -10.19 -18.97 -20.30
N THR A 189 -11.32 -19.21 -19.66
CA THR A 189 -12.63 -19.24 -20.32
C THR A 189 -12.97 -17.88 -20.95
N LEU A 190 -12.67 -16.76 -20.28
CA LEU A 190 -12.89 -15.43 -20.85
C LEU A 190 -12.08 -15.19 -22.12
N VAL A 191 -10.83 -15.63 -22.14
CA VAL A 191 -9.95 -15.52 -23.33
C VAL A 191 -10.45 -16.43 -24.45
N GLU A 192 -10.76 -17.68 -24.18
CA GLU A 192 -11.24 -18.65 -25.16
C GLU A 192 -12.57 -18.18 -25.81
N ALA A 193 -13.55 -17.76 -25.01
CA ALA A 193 -14.80 -17.23 -25.50
C ALA A 193 -14.62 -15.96 -26.37
N SER A 194 -13.79 -15.02 -25.93
CA SER A 194 -13.50 -13.81 -26.68
C SER A 194 -12.79 -14.09 -28.00
N ARG A 195 -11.87 -15.06 -28.00
CA ARG A 195 -11.15 -15.49 -29.22
C ARG A 195 -12.06 -16.22 -30.20
N SER A 196 -12.99 -17.03 -29.73
CA SER A 196 -14.00 -17.71 -30.56
C SER A 196 -14.93 -16.71 -31.26
N LEU A 197 -15.14 -15.54 -30.64
CA LEU A 197 -15.85 -14.40 -31.23
C LEU A 197 -14.98 -13.54 -32.18
N GLY A 198 -13.74 -13.99 -32.52
CA GLY A 198 -12.84 -13.31 -33.45
C GLY A 198 -12.07 -12.13 -32.84
N ALA A 199 -12.05 -11.94 -31.52
CA ALA A 199 -11.28 -10.86 -30.91
C ALA A 199 -9.77 -11.11 -31.03
N SER A 200 -9.00 -10.08 -31.40
CA SER A 200 -7.53 -10.10 -31.39
C SER A 200 -6.97 -10.07 -29.96
N TRP A 201 -5.75 -10.56 -29.75
CA TRP A 201 -5.08 -10.56 -28.42
C TRP A 201 -5.08 -9.18 -27.71
N PRO A 202 -4.70 -8.06 -28.36
CA PRO A 202 -4.77 -6.75 -27.73
C PRO A 202 -6.19 -6.38 -27.30
N LYS A 203 -7.20 -6.73 -28.11
CA LYS A 203 -8.60 -6.46 -27.80
C LYS A 203 -9.07 -7.25 -26.57
N VAL A 204 -8.70 -8.53 -26.48
CA VAL A 204 -8.97 -9.37 -25.28
C VAL A 204 -8.29 -8.80 -24.06
N PHE A 205 -7.01 -8.45 -24.15
CA PHE A 205 -6.23 -7.93 -23.04
C PHE A 205 -6.83 -6.61 -22.50
N PHE A 206 -6.99 -5.60 -23.35
CA PHE A 206 -7.43 -4.26 -22.91
C PHE A 206 -8.95 -4.16 -22.67
N LYS A 207 -9.79 -4.93 -23.37
CA LYS A 207 -11.27 -4.80 -23.27
C LYS A 207 -11.92 -5.87 -22.40
N VAL A 208 -11.23 -6.97 -22.13
CA VAL A 208 -11.78 -8.07 -21.31
C VAL A 208 -10.97 -8.25 -20.03
N ILE A 209 -9.67 -8.48 -20.13
CA ILE A 209 -8.85 -8.85 -18.96
C ILE A 209 -8.64 -7.64 -18.03
N ILE A 210 -8.10 -6.53 -18.54
CA ILE A 210 -7.81 -5.34 -17.73
C ILE A 210 -9.04 -4.83 -16.97
N PRO A 211 -10.23 -4.67 -17.59
CA PRO A 211 -11.41 -4.23 -16.85
C PRO A 211 -11.89 -5.18 -15.75
N ASN A 212 -11.62 -6.47 -15.88
CA ASN A 212 -11.95 -7.45 -14.86
C ASN A 212 -10.89 -7.51 -13.74
N LEU A 213 -9.64 -7.13 -14.03
CA LEU A 213 -8.54 -7.03 -13.07
C LEU A 213 -8.40 -5.64 -12.45
N TRP A 214 -9.23 -4.68 -12.82
CA TRP A 214 -9.05 -3.29 -12.45
C TRP A 214 -8.87 -3.06 -10.95
N GLN A 215 -9.65 -3.74 -10.13
CA GLN A 215 -9.57 -3.64 -8.68
C GLN A 215 -8.22 -4.12 -8.13
N SER A 216 -7.69 -5.21 -8.68
CA SER A 216 -6.38 -5.76 -8.30
C SER A 216 -5.24 -4.90 -8.81
N ILE A 217 -5.38 -4.30 -9.99
CA ILE A 217 -4.42 -3.34 -10.54
C ILE A 217 -4.37 -2.09 -9.67
N LEU A 218 -5.52 -1.55 -9.24
CA LEU A 218 -5.57 -0.43 -8.30
C LEU A 218 -4.91 -0.78 -6.97
N SER A 219 -5.23 -1.94 -6.40
CA SER A 219 -4.63 -2.39 -5.14
C SER A 219 -3.11 -2.55 -5.26
N ALA A 220 -2.62 -3.14 -6.36
CA ALA A 220 -1.19 -3.27 -6.65
C ALA A 220 -0.51 -1.90 -6.76
N SER A 221 -1.12 -0.97 -7.51
CA SER A 221 -0.62 0.39 -7.69
C SER A 221 -0.52 1.12 -6.36
N PHE A 222 -1.56 1.00 -5.55
CA PHE A 222 -1.65 1.66 -4.27
C PHE A 222 -0.58 1.18 -3.29
N ILE A 223 -0.46 -0.14 -3.11
CA ILE A 223 0.56 -0.71 -2.23
C ILE A 223 1.95 -0.29 -2.71
N SER A 224 2.17 -0.24 -4.03
CA SER A 224 3.44 0.20 -4.62
C SER A 224 3.73 1.67 -4.30
N ILE A 225 2.75 2.57 -4.41
CA ILE A 225 2.91 3.98 -4.03
C ILE A 225 3.27 4.09 -2.55
N ALA A 226 2.57 3.37 -1.67
CA ALA A 226 2.83 3.40 -0.24
C ALA A 226 4.27 2.93 0.09
N VAL A 227 4.73 1.85 -0.54
CA VAL A 227 6.11 1.35 -0.37
C VAL A 227 7.14 2.36 -0.86
N VAL A 228 6.94 2.96 -2.05
CA VAL A 228 7.87 3.96 -2.62
C VAL A 228 7.93 5.23 -1.77
N LEU A 229 6.78 5.73 -1.30
CA LEU A 229 6.73 6.93 -0.46
C LEU A 229 7.36 6.70 0.92
N GLY A 230 7.30 5.47 1.44
CA GLY A 230 7.91 5.09 2.72
C GLY A 230 9.38 4.67 2.64
N GLU A 231 9.95 4.61 1.43
CA GLU A 231 11.28 4.05 1.24
C GLU A 231 12.37 5.10 1.51
N TYR A 232 13.27 4.77 2.46
CA TYR A 232 14.41 5.58 2.87
C TYR A 232 15.75 4.95 2.50
N THR A 233 15.86 3.64 2.69
CA THR A 233 17.15 2.93 2.73
C THR A 233 17.87 2.97 1.39
N VAL A 234 17.17 2.67 0.31
CA VAL A 234 17.77 2.64 -1.04
C VAL A 234 18.16 4.04 -1.48
N ALA A 235 17.27 5.03 -1.27
CA ALA A 235 17.56 6.41 -1.64
C ALA A 235 18.75 6.96 -0.85
N SER A 236 18.77 6.79 0.46
CA SER A 236 19.82 7.28 1.35
C SER A 236 21.17 6.64 1.03
N LEU A 237 21.24 5.32 0.89
CA LEU A 237 22.49 4.61 0.62
C LEU A 237 23.06 4.85 -0.79
N LEU A 238 22.18 5.12 -1.78
CA LEU A 238 22.60 5.52 -3.12
C LEU A 238 22.82 7.03 -3.28
N GLY A 239 22.71 7.79 -2.18
CA GLY A 239 22.92 9.25 -2.18
C GLY A 239 21.91 10.01 -3.04
N ARG A 240 20.65 9.57 -3.07
CA ARG A 240 19.58 10.19 -3.87
C ARG A 240 18.53 10.83 -2.97
N MET A 241 18.01 11.99 -3.41
CA MET A 241 16.98 12.72 -2.69
C MET A 241 15.59 12.12 -2.98
N ASN A 242 14.85 11.82 -1.91
CA ASN A 242 13.42 11.52 -1.94
C ASN A 242 12.76 12.12 -0.69
N LEU A 243 11.44 11.93 -0.50
CA LEU A 243 10.71 12.46 0.64
C LEU A 243 11.30 12.01 1.99
N GLN A 244 11.64 10.74 2.14
CA GLN A 244 12.13 10.20 3.41
C GLN A 244 13.55 10.71 3.74
N VAL A 245 14.41 10.87 2.73
CA VAL A 245 15.73 11.47 2.89
C VAL A 245 15.61 12.96 3.24
N ALA A 246 14.69 13.69 2.60
CA ALA A 246 14.41 15.09 2.91
C ALA A 246 13.87 15.23 4.35
N LEU A 247 12.96 14.37 4.78
CA LEU A 247 12.44 14.35 6.16
C LEU A 247 13.55 14.06 7.18
N TYR A 248 14.44 13.13 6.87
CA TYR A 248 15.58 12.83 7.73
C TYR A 248 16.51 14.05 7.87
N GLN A 249 16.91 14.67 6.76
CA GLN A 249 17.76 15.86 6.77
C GLN A 249 17.09 17.02 7.51
N LEU A 250 15.82 17.27 7.25
CA LEU A 250 15.03 18.29 7.95
C LEU A 250 14.93 17.99 9.45
N GLY A 251 14.83 16.73 9.82
CA GLY A 251 14.79 16.29 11.22
C GLY A 251 16.05 16.61 12.01
N GLN A 252 17.20 16.72 11.34
CA GLN A 252 18.47 17.12 11.96
C GLN A 252 18.52 18.62 12.29
N SER A 253 17.82 19.45 11.53
CA SER A 253 17.73 20.91 11.76
C SER A 253 16.50 21.30 12.57
N ASN A 254 15.34 20.74 12.24
CA ASN A 254 14.07 21.01 12.93
C ASN A 254 13.16 19.78 13.00
N SER A 255 13.23 19.08 14.14
CA SER A 255 12.46 17.85 14.37
C SER A 255 10.95 18.06 14.38
N GLN A 256 10.46 19.25 14.78
CA GLN A 256 9.03 19.52 14.81
C GLN A 256 8.43 19.66 13.41
N ILE A 257 9.12 20.36 12.50
CA ILE A 257 8.68 20.47 11.10
C ILE A 257 8.74 19.11 10.41
N SER A 258 9.83 18.36 10.61
CA SER A 258 9.97 17.00 10.07
C SER A 258 8.85 16.08 10.56
N THR A 259 8.52 16.12 11.86
CA THR A 259 7.44 15.32 12.43
C THR A 259 6.06 15.76 11.91
N ALA A 260 5.81 17.06 11.77
CA ALA A 260 4.58 17.58 11.21
C ALA A 260 4.38 17.14 9.77
N MET A 261 5.43 17.19 8.95
CA MET A 261 5.39 16.71 7.57
C MET A 261 5.22 15.19 7.49
N SER A 262 5.82 14.44 8.40
CA SER A 262 5.61 12.98 8.50
C SER A 262 4.15 12.63 8.79
N LEU A 263 3.48 13.40 9.66
CA LEU A 263 2.04 13.27 9.92
C LEU A 263 1.21 13.61 8.67
N LEU A 264 1.59 14.65 7.92
CA LEU A 264 0.92 14.98 6.65
C LEU A 264 1.11 13.88 5.60
N ALA A 265 2.30 13.31 5.49
CA ALA A 265 2.57 12.21 4.58
C ALA A 265 1.74 10.95 4.95
N LEU A 266 1.60 10.67 6.24
CA LEU A 266 0.76 9.58 6.73
C LEU A 266 -0.73 9.86 6.45
N LEU A 267 -1.20 11.07 6.72
CA LEU A 267 -2.56 11.48 6.39
C LEU A 267 -2.85 11.39 4.89
N PHE A 268 -1.90 11.83 4.07
CA PHE A 268 -1.99 11.67 2.61
C PHE A 268 -2.14 10.21 2.21
N GLY A 269 -1.36 9.30 2.81
CA GLY A 269 -1.48 7.85 2.59
C GLY A 269 -2.87 7.32 2.97
N VAL A 270 -3.42 7.74 4.10
CA VAL A 270 -4.79 7.36 4.54
C VAL A 270 -5.85 7.90 3.58
N VAL A 271 -5.76 9.18 3.19
CA VAL A 271 -6.69 9.80 2.24
C VAL A 271 -6.65 9.09 0.89
N LEU A 272 -5.46 8.74 0.43
CA LEU A 272 -5.27 7.99 -0.81
C LEU A 272 -5.90 6.59 -0.72
N LEU A 273 -5.78 5.89 0.42
CA LEU A 273 -6.45 4.60 0.69
C LEU A 273 -7.97 4.72 0.59
N VAL A 274 -8.52 5.66 1.32
CA VAL A 274 -9.97 5.89 1.34
C VAL A 274 -10.50 6.28 -0.04
N ALA A 275 -9.79 7.15 -0.75
CA ALA A 275 -10.16 7.56 -2.10
C ALA A 275 -10.22 6.36 -3.06
N LEU A 276 -9.26 5.44 -2.98
CA LEU A 276 -9.26 4.24 -3.82
C LEU A 276 -10.37 3.27 -3.48
N ASP A 277 -10.66 3.09 -2.21
CA ASP A 277 -11.77 2.23 -1.76
C ASP A 277 -13.11 2.77 -2.29
N LEU A 278 -13.33 4.08 -2.17
CA LEU A 278 -14.50 4.75 -2.73
C LEU A 278 -14.59 4.64 -4.26
N ILE A 279 -13.48 4.79 -4.98
CA ILE A 279 -13.43 4.63 -6.44
C ILE A 279 -13.74 3.18 -6.82
N SER A 280 -13.17 2.22 -6.10
CA SER A 280 -13.42 0.79 -6.31
C SER A 280 -14.90 0.43 -6.12
N ASP A 281 -15.52 0.92 -5.05
CA ASP A 281 -16.93 0.71 -4.76
C ASP A 281 -17.87 1.38 -5.77
N ALA A 282 -17.56 2.60 -6.21
CA ALA A 282 -18.32 3.31 -7.23
C ALA A 282 -18.33 2.55 -8.57
N MET A 283 -17.18 2.00 -8.97
CA MET A 283 -17.07 1.20 -10.19
C MET A 283 -17.78 -0.15 -10.08
N ARG A 284 -17.81 -0.78 -8.90
CA ARG A 284 -18.55 -2.02 -8.67
C ARG A 284 -20.05 -1.79 -8.83
N LYS A 285 -20.60 -0.75 -8.20
CA LYS A 285 -22.02 -0.38 -8.32
C LYS A 285 -22.42 -0.03 -9.75
N SER A 286 -21.54 0.62 -10.52
CA SER A 286 -21.78 0.92 -11.94
C SER A 286 -21.84 -0.32 -12.83
N LYS A 287 -21.22 -1.44 -12.44
CA LYS A 287 -21.28 -2.72 -13.15
C LYS A 287 -22.51 -3.56 -12.78
N GLU A 288 -22.97 -3.46 -11.55
CA GLU A 288 -24.15 -4.19 -11.03
C GLU A 288 -25.48 -3.52 -11.50
N GLY A 289 -25.46 -2.24 -11.89
CA GLY A 289 -26.62 -1.48 -12.39
C GLY A 289 -26.79 -1.48 -13.91
N LYS A 290 -26.00 -2.24 -14.65
CA LYS A 290 -26.13 -2.51 -16.08
C LYS A 290 -26.38 -3.98 -16.35
#